data_2e70bb40427ccd8c65402c3d022071d0
#
_entry.id   2e70bb40427ccd8c65402c3d022071d0
#
_cell.length_a   1.000
_cell.length_b   1.000
_cell.length_c   1.000
_cell.angle_alpha   90.00
_cell.angle_beta   90.00
_cell.angle_gamma   90.00
#
_symmetry.space_group_name_H-M   'P 1'
#
loop_
_entity.id
_entity.type
_entity.pdbx_description
1 polymer ?
#
loop_
_entity_poly.entity_id
_entity_poly.type
_entity_poly.pdbx_seq_one_letter_code
_entity_poly.pdbx_strand_id
1 'polypeptide(L)'
;CDADEETLEETALREADEEIGLKAKDIQILGRINEVRTVTNYRITPVVGVFPWAYAFFVSTIEVARVFTMPLNWLADPKNYWQFQHPKATHPTIAYQPYDGELLWGATARITVNFLKTVLKA
;
A
#
# COMPACT_ATOMS: atom_id res chain seq x y z
N CYS A 1 -1.59 -23.41 -13.15
CA CYS A 1 -2.65 -22.45 -12.93
C CYS A 1 -3.53 -22.37 -14.18
N ASP A 2 -4.80 -22.17 -13.99
CA ASP A 2 -5.76 -22.04 -15.07
C ASP A 2 -5.44 -20.79 -15.88
N ALA A 3 -5.54 -20.89 -17.20
CA ALA A 3 -5.23 -19.75 -18.08
C ALA A 3 -6.18 -18.56 -17.85
N ASP A 4 -7.36 -18.82 -17.30
CA ASP A 4 -8.35 -17.78 -17.03
C ASP A 4 -8.17 -17.08 -15.67
N GLU A 5 -7.24 -17.55 -14.84
CA GLU A 5 -7.02 -16.96 -13.53
C GLU A 5 -6.04 -15.80 -13.62
N GLU A 6 -6.43 -14.69 -13.00
CA GLU A 6 -5.52 -13.56 -12.86
C GLU A 6 -4.45 -13.87 -11.82
N THR A 7 -3.22 -13.44 -12.08
CA THR A 7 -2.19 -13.41 -11.05
C THR A 7 -2.47 -12.25 -10.09
N LEU A 8 -1.80 -12.25 -8.94
CA LEU A 8 -1.94 -11.14 -7.99
C LEU A 8 -1.47 -9.83 -8.61
N GLU A 9 -0.42 -9.87 -9.43
CA GLU A 9 0.08 -8.68 -10.13
C GLU A 9 -0.95 -8.15 -11.12
N GLU A 10 -1.57 -9.05 -11.89
CA GLU A 10 -2.59 -8.65 -12.86
C GLU A 10 -3.82 -8.05 -12.17
N THR A 11 -4.23 -8.64 -11.06
CA THR A 11 -5.34 -8.11 -10.26
C THR A 11 -5.02 -6.71 -9.74
N ALA A 12 -3.82 -6.52 -9.19
CA ALA A 12 -3.41 -5.22 -8.68
C ALA A 12 -3.38 -4.16 -9.78
N LEU A 13 -2.87 -4.51 -10.95
CA LEU A 13 -2.83 -3.59 -12.09
C LEU A 13 -4.24 -3.24 -12.58
N ARG A 14 -5.12 -4.22 -12.65
CA ARG A 14 -6.52 -3.99 -13.08
C ARG A 14 -7.23 -3.07 -12.11
N GLU A 15 -7.09 -3.31 -10.81
CA GLU A 15 -7.74 -2.48 -9.80
C GLU A 15 -7.19 -1.06 -9.77
N ALA A 16 -5.89 -0.89 -9.97
CA ALA A 16 -5.30 0.44 -10.04
C ALA A 16 -5.86 1.24 -11.22
N ASP A 17 -6.05 0.58 -12.37
CA ASP A 17 -6.67 1.24 -13.53
C ASP A 17 -8.13 1.60 -13.25
N GLU A 18 -8.89 0.67 -12.68
CA GLU A 18 -10.32 0.89 -12.41
C GLU A 18 -10.54 1.97 -11.36
N GLU A 19 -9.72 2.00 -10.32
CA GLU A 19 -9.93 2.87 -9.16
C GLU A 19 -9.35 4.27 -9.35
N ILE A 20 -8.17 4.38 -9.94
CA ILE A 20 -7.46 5.67 -10.04
C ILE A 20 -6.95 5.97 -11.45
N GLY A 21 -7.27 5.15 -12.43
CA GLY A 21 -6.87 5.39 -13.82
C GLY A 21 -5.37 5.21 -14.08
N LEU A 22 -4.69 4.48 -13.23
CA LEU A 22 -3.25 4.20 -13.40
C LEU A 22 -3.10 3.01 -14.35
N LYS A 23 -2.57 3.26 -15.55
CA LYS A 23 -2.52 2.25 -16.60
C LYS A 23 -1.38 1.27 -16.42
N ALA A 24 -1.65 -0.01 -16.68
CA ALA A 24 -0.67 -1.08 -16.53
C ALA A 24 0.60 -0.83 -17.36
N LYS A 25 0.46 -0.26 -18.53
CA LYS A 25 1.60 0.04 -19.42
C LYS A 25 2.60 1.03 -18.82
N ASP A 26 2.14 1.82 -17.83
CA ASP A 26 2.95 2.85 -17.20
C ASP A 26 3.57 2.38 -15.89
N ILE A 27 3.29 1.16 -15.47
CA ILE A 27 3.74 0.62 -14.18
C ILE A 27 4.80 -0.46 -14.41
N GLN A 28 5.93 -0.33 -13.71
CA GLN A 28 6.90 -1.41 -13.63
C GLN A 28 6.70 -2.12 -12.29
N ILE A 29 6.31 -3.39 -12.34
CA ILE A 29 6.15 -4.20 -11.14
C ILE A 29 7.52 -4.56 -10.59
N LEU A 30 7.76 -4.29 -9.31
CA LEU A 30 9.00 -4.66 -8.63
C LEU A 30 8.90 -6.00 -7.94
N GLY A 31 7.71 -6.37 -7.44
CA GLY A 31 7.50 -7.64 -6.78
C GLY A 31 6.45 -7.57 -5.71
N ARG A 32 6.40 -8.63 -4.90
CA ARG A 32 5.50 -8.73 -3.75
C ARG A 32 6.30 -8.59 -2.46
N ILE A 33 5.63 -8.08 -1.43
CA ILE A 33 6.20 -8.10 -0.08
C ILE A 33 5.35 -8.99 0.81
N ASN A 34 5.80 -9.21 2.05
CA ASN A 34 5.18 -10.16 2.95
C ASN A 34 3.70 -9.89 3.15
N GLU A 35 2.92 -10.96 3.14
CA GLU A 35 1.50 -10.93 3.41
C GLU A 35 1.22 -10.32 4.78
N VAL A 36 0.19 -9.50 4.86
CA VAL A 36 -0.26 -8.87 6.09
C VAL A 36 -1.68 -9.33 6.39
N ARG A 37 -1.95 -9.67 7.65
CA ARG A 37 -3.31 -9.98 8.12
C ARG A 37 -3.90 -8.77 8.82
N THR A 38 -5.15 -8.46 8.47
CA THR A 38 -5.89 -7.39 9.14
C THR A 38 -6.51 -7.91 10.45
N VAL A 39 -7.01 -7.00 11.28
CA VAL A 39 -7.71 -7.38 12.53
C VAL A 39 -8.99 -8.18 12.24
N THR A 40 -9.56 -8.06 11.05
CA THR A 40 -10.71 -8.82 10.61
C THR A 40 -10.33 -10.12 9.90
N ASN A 41 -9.05 -10.48 9.97
CA ASN A 41 -8.51 -11.73 9.45
C ASN A 41 -8.50 -11.83 7.92
N TYR A 42 -8.47 -10.71 7.23
CA TYR A 42 -8.20 -10.70 5.78
C TYR A 42 -6.70 -10.84 5.55
N ARG A 43 -6.35 -11.51 4.46
CA ARG A 43 -4.97 -11.64 4.01
C ARG A 43 -4.74 -10.64 2.88
N ILE A 44 -3.70 -9.82 3.01
CA ILE A 44 -3.33 -8.84 2.00
C ILE A 44 -1.92 -9.18 1.51
N THR A 45 -1.77 -9.41 0.21
CA THR A 45 -0.45 -9.56 -0.40
C THR A 45 -0.15 -8.27 -1.17
N PRO A 46 0.73 -7.43 -0.64
CA PRO A 46 1.06 -6.18 -1.32
C PRO A 46 1.90 -6.44 -2.57
N VAL A 47 1.55 -5.75 -3.64
CA VAL A 47 2.31 -5.74 -4.88
C VAL A 47 2.89 -4.35 -5.04
N VAL A 48 4.20 -4.28 -5.26
CA VAL A 48 4.91 -3.00 -5.36
C VAL A 48 5.21 -2.70 -6.82
N GLY A 49 4.85 -1.50 -7.24
CA GLY A 49 5.16 -1.03 -8.58
C GLY A 49 5.63 0.41 -8.55
N VAL A 50 6.29 0.83 -9.62
CA VAL A 50 6.71 2.21 -9.80
C VAL A 50 6.17 2.74 -11.11
N PHE A 51 5.91 4.03 -11.15
CA PHE A 51 5.42 4.70 -12.36
C PHE A 51 5.98 6.13 -12.41
N PRO A 52 6.01 6.74 -13.61
CA PRO A 52 6.56 8.09 -13.73
C PRO A 52 5.72 9.12 -12.98
N TRP A 53 6.37 10.01 -12.29
CA TRP A 53 5.73 11.16 -11.65
C TRP A 53 5.91 12.38 -12.59
N ALA A 54 4.96 13.30 -12.75
CA ALA A 54 3.64 13.29 -12.12
C ALA A 54 2.64 12.55 -13.02
N TYR A 55 1.69 11.87 -12.41
CA TYR A 55 0.71 11.08 -13.16
C TYR A 55 -0.69 11.70 -13.06
N ALA A 56 -1.38 11.74 -14.19
CA ALA A 56 -2.74 12.28 -14.24
C ALA A 56 -3.73 11.17 -13.87
N PHE A 57 -4.14 11.13 -12.61
CA PHE A 57 -5.08 10.12 -12.13
C PHE A 57 -6.52 10.43 -12.54
N PHE A 58 -7.27 9.35 -12.82
CA PHE A 58 -8.73 9.41 -12.96
C PHE A 58 -9.33 8.63 -11.80
N VAL A 59 -9.77 9.34 -10.77
CA VAL A 59 -10.25 8.74 -9.54
C VAL A 59 -11.72 8.33 -9.66
N SER A 60 -12.01 7.05 -9.38
CA SER A 60 -13.37 6.59 -9.27
C SER A 60 -13.94 7.06 -7.94
N THR A 61 -14.86 8.02 -7.96
CA THR A 61 -15.43 8.59 -6.74
C THR A 61 -16.34 7.62 -5.99
N ILE A 62 -16.73 6.52 -6.65
CA ILE A 62 -17.49 5.46 -5.99
C ILE A 62 -16.61 4.62 -5.07
N GLU A 63 -15.39 4.32 -5.50
CA GLU A 63 -14.50 3.41 -4.79
C GLU A 63 -13.40 4.11 -4.01
N VAL A 64 -13.01 5.32 -4.43
CA VAL A 64 -11.87 6.03 -3.86
C VAL A 64 -12.28 7.46 -3.50
N ALA A 65 -12.09 7.83 -2.23
CA ALA A 65 -12.39 9.18 -1.78
C ALA A 65 -11.40 10.18 -2.37
N ARG A 66 -10.11 9.85 -2.37
CA ARG A 66 -9.07 10.67 -2.97
C ARG A 66 -7.73 9.93 -3.01
N VAL A 67 -6.80 10.46 -3.79
CA VAL A 67 -5.43 9.96 -3.89
C VAL A 67 -4.50 11.03 -3.31
N PHE A 68 -3.54 10.59 -2.53
CA PHE A 68 -2.53 11.48 -1.95
C PHE A 68 -1.17 10.79 -1.95
N THR A 69 -0.12 11.56 -1.74
CA THR A 69 1.25 11.04 -1.71
C THR A 69 1.93 11.44 -0.40
N MET A 70 2.93 10.67 -0.04
CA MET A 70 3.76 10.96 1.14
C MET A 70 5.22 10.70 0.80
N PRO A 71 6.15 11.57 1.22
CA PRO A 71 7.57 11.35 0.96
C PRO A 71 8.09 10.08 1.66
N LEU A 72 8.89 9.30 0.95
CA LEU A 72 9.43 8.06 1.53
C LEU A 72 10.33 8.33 2.73
N ASN A 73 11.15 9.38 2.68
CA ASN A 73 12.03 9.69 3.81
C ASN A 73 11.26 10.08 5.08
N TRP A 74 10.09 10.73 4.93
CA TRP A 74 9.24 11.04 6.07
C TRP A 74 8.64 9.75 6.64
N LEU A 75 8.16 8.87 5.77
CA LEU A 75 7.58 7.58 6.18
C LEU A 75 8.61 6.67 6.85
N ALA A 76 9.86 6.76 6.43
CA ALA A 76 10.94 5.92 6.99
C ALA A 76 11.43 6.40 8.35
N ASP A 77 11.13 7.63 8.74
CA ASP A 77 11.60 8.20 10.01
C ASP A 77 10.81 7.59 11.17
N PRO A 78 11.47 6.86 12.09
CA PRO A 78 10.75 6.23 13.21
C PRO A 78 10.09 7.23 14.17
N LYS A 79 10.43 8.51 14.09
CA LYS A 79 9.78 9.54 14.90
C LYS A 79 8.35 9.81 14.44
N ASN A 80 8.01 9.36 13.22
CA ASN A 80 6.72 9.68 12.61
C ASN A 80 5.69 8.57 12.78
N TYR A 81 6.05 7.45 13.38
CA TYR A 81 5.10 6.37 13.63
C TYR A 81 5.37 5.68 14.97
N TRP A 82 4.35 4.97 15.46
CA TRP A 82 4.44 4.20 16.70
C TRP A 82 3.65 2.92 16.58
N GLN A 83 3.88 2.00 17.53
CA GLN A 83 3.17 0.73 17.60
C GLN A 83 2.29 0.71 18.85
N PHE A 84 1.15 0.08 18.73
CA PHE A 84 0.28 -0.18 19.88
C PHE A 84 -0.42 -1.52 19.71
N GLN A 85 -0.85 -2.10 20.84
CA GLN A 85 -1.51 -3.41 20.82
C GLN A 85 -3.01 -3.24 20.69
N HIS A 86 -3.55 -3.70 19.56
CA HIS A 86 -4.99 -3.78 19.38
C HIS A 86 -5.48 -5.07 20.00
N PRO A 87 -6.60 -5.07 20.77
CA PRO A 87 -7.07 -6.28 21.46
C PRO A 87 -7.34 -7.48 20.58
N LYS A 88 -7.72 -7.27 19.32
CA LYS A 88 -8.04 -8.34 18.37
C LYS A 88 -6.89 -8.70 17.43
N ALA A 89 -5.78 -8.00 17.50
CA ALA A 89 -4.67 -8.23 16.59
C ALA A 89 -3.66 -9.20 17.18
N THR A 90 -3.08 -10.05 16.34
CA THR A 90 -2.01 -10.97 16.74
C THR A 90 -0.65 -10.28 16.76
N HIS A 91 -0.52 -9.15 16.11
CA HIS A 91 0.70 -8.36 16.04
C HIS A 91 0.41 -6.91 16.41
N PRO A 92 1.43 -6.15 16.85
CA PRO A 92 1.23 -4.73 17.13
C PRO A 92 0.70 -3.98 15.92
N THR A 93 -0.18 -3.03 16.18
CA THR A 93 -0.71 -2.13 15.15
C THR A 93 0.21 -0.94 15.01
N ILE A 94 0.38 -0.45 13.79
CA ILE A 94 1.22 0.71 13.50
C ILE A 94 0.33 1.89 13.11
N ALA A 95 0.67 3.06 13.61
CA ALA A 95 0.02 4.31 13.21
C ALA A 95 1.09 5.37 12.97
N TYR A 96 0.91 6.15 11.91
CA TYR A 96 1.74 7.30 11.60
C TYR A 96 1.10 8.58 12.15
N GLN A 97 1.92 9.57 12.42
CA GLN A 97 1.43 10.91 12.65
C GLN A 97 0.75 11.42 11.38
N PRO A 98 -0.23 12.35 11.50
CA PRO A 98 -0.82 12.93 10.31
C PRO A 98 0.23 13.65 9.44
N TYR A 99 0.14 13.48 8.15
CA TYR A 99 0.95 14.19 7.16
C TYR A 99 0.02 14.91 6.21
N ASP A 100 0.12 16.23 6.16
CA ASP A 100 -0.73 17.07 5.30
C ASP A 100 -2.22 16.73 5.46
N GLY A 101 -2.65 16.49 6.70
CA GLY A 101 -4.02 16.14 7.02
C GLY A 101 -4.40 14.69 6.77
N GLU A 102 -3.49 13.86 6.27
CA GLU A 102 -3.76 12.46 5.97
C GLU A 102 -3.23 11.56 7.08
N LEU A 103 -4.04 10.57 7.45
CA LEU A 103 -3.71 9.62 8.51
C LEU A 103 -3.47 8.24 7.92
N LEU A 104 -2.29 7.67 8.17
CA LEU A 104 -1.90 6.34 7.73
C LEU A 104 -1.76 5.43 8.95
N TRP A 105 -2.55 4.36 9.01
CA TRP A 105 -2.52 3.46 10.16
C TRP A 105 -3.00 2.05 9.79
N GLY A 106 -2.89 1.12 10.75
CA GLY A 106 -3.41 -0.22 10.59
C GLY A 106 -2.64 -1.05 9.57
N ALA A 107 -3.36 -1.84 8.78
CA ALA A 107 -2.75 -2.73 7.78
C ALA A 107 -1.91 -1.95 6.77
N THR A 108 -2.39 -0.81 6.31
CA THR A 108 -1.66 0.01 5.34
C THR A 108 -0.35 0.53 5.92
N ALA A 109 -0.36 0.96 7.18
CA ALA A 109 0.87 1.40 7.86
C ALA A 109 1.84 0.23 8.03
N ARG A 110 1.35 -0.95 8.37
CA ARG A 110 2.18 -2.16 8.48
C ARG A 110 2.83 -2.50 7.15
N ILE A 111 2.05 -2.47 6.07
CA ILE A 111 2.56 -2.71 4.71
C ILE A 111 3.65 -1.70 4.38
N THR A 112 3.41 -0.43 4.70
CA THR A 112 4.36 0.66 4.44
C THR A 112 5.68 0.43 5.18
N VAL A 113 5.62 0.10 6.46
CA VAL A 113 6.83 -0.16 7.26
C VAL A 113 7.57 -1.38 6.74
N ASN A 114 6.86 -2.45 6.40
CA ASN A 114 7.48 -3.66 5.85
C ASN A 114 8.18 -3.36 4.52
N PHE A 115 7.54 -2.58 3.66
CA PHE A 115 8.13 -2.17 2.40
C PHE A 115 9.42 -1.36 2.62
N LEU A 116 9.38 -0.38 3.51
CA LEU A 116 10.53 0.46 3.78
C LEU A 116 11.69 -0.34 4.37
N LYS A 117 11.41 -1.28 5.26
CA LYS A 117 12.46 -2.16 5.79
C LYS A 117 13.10 -3.00 4.71
N THR A 118 12.34 -3.40 3.70
CA THR A 118 12.84 -4.20 2.59
C THR A 118 13.73 -3.37 1.68
N VAL A 119 13.30 -2.16 1.29
CA VAL A 119 14.04 -1.34 0.32
C VAL A 119 15.19 -0.55 0.94
N LEU A 120 15.09 -0.19 2.22
CA LEU A 120 16.12 0.60 2.91
C LEU A 120 17.08 -0.24 3.73
N LYS A 121 16.99 -1.54 3.60
CA LYS A 121 17.78 -2.46 4.40
C LYS A 121 19.23 -2.58 3.95
N ALA A 122 19.58 -1.98 2.90
CA ALA A 122 20.91 -2.09 2.36
C ALA A 122 22.01 -1.63 3.31
#